data_c603fa3461d4ad00eed39368ace06cff
#
_entry.id   c603fa3461d4ad00eed39368ace06cff
#
_cell.length_a   1.000
_cell.length_b   1.000
_cell.length_c   1.000
_cell.angle_alpha   90.00
_cell.angle_beta   90.00
_cell.angle_gamma   90.00
#
_symmetry.space_group_name_H-M   'P 1'
#
loop_
_entity.id
_entity.type
_entity.pdbx_description
1 polymer ?
#
loop_
_entity_poly.entity_id
_entity_poly.type
_entity_poly.pdbx_seq_one_letter_code
_entity_poly.pdbx_strand_id
1 'polypeptide(L)'
;MKTKFKFAILCSAIIGMLVACDKGNITVILPVSPSNSTSISSSFNNSTTSSGVIEGKWQYFIQSDSSASKEFMRTPYIEGMTPSVGDSYYQSAFGKTGDNLKSALSSIVNGSINLSYDWTRYEKVDEDPNNSSNVFCIYSRSSYPKNAHVSGNAANKWNKEHTYPQSKISSNAKRDSIHIFADDWKTNGARSNYQFSEVAHNSSTAVKDSGNRVTANYKSGSYFEPCDAAKGEVARATLYIYVKYGHSVTGNFSSLDLCLKWNREFPVTTWEILRNNRNYSEQHNRNPFIDHPEFADLMFNK
;
A
#
# COMPACT_ATOMS: atom_id res chain seq x y z
N MET A 1 56.73 -1.52 50.93
CA MET A 1 55.26 -1.36 51.03
C MET A 1 54.68 -1.27 49.60
N LYS A 2 53.96 -2.31 49.13
CA LYS A 2 53.37 -2.39 47.79
C LYS A 2 51.87 -2.28 47.98
N THR A 3 51.29 -1.15 47.52
CA THR A 3 49.85 -0.91 47.55
C THR A 3 49.25 -1.49 46.28
N LYS A 4 48.36 -2.45 46.40
CA LYS A 4 47.62 -3.05 45.30
C LYS A 4 46.36 -2.22 45.04
N PHE A 5 46.24 -1.61 43.86
CA PHE A 5 45.00 -1.05 43.34
C PHE A 5 44.21 -2.18 42.67
N LYS A 6 42.97 -2.38 43.10
CA LYS A 6 41.99 -3.24 42.41
C LYS A 6 41.28 -2.40 41.37
N PHE A 7 41.44 -2.72 40.11
CA PHE A 7 40.64 -2.21 39.02
C PHE A 7 39.38 -3.09 38.92
N ALA A 8 38.22 -2.49 39.05
CA ALA A 8 36.95 -3.11 38.70
C ALA A 8 36.75 -2.95 37.17
N ILE A 9 36.69 -4.07 36.46
CA ILE A 9 36.37 -4.10 35.05
C ILE A 9 34.86 -4.07 34.91
N LEU A 10 34.36 -2.95 34.35
CA LEU A 10 32.98 -2.82 33.92
C LEU A 10 32.89 -3.47 32.53
N CYS A 11 32.26 -4.64 32.42
CA CYS A 11 31.98 -5.29 31.13
C CYS A 11 30.91 -4.51 30.39
N SER A 12 31.33 -3.64 29.47
CA SER A 12 30.44 -3.12 28.41
C SER A 12 30.31 -4.21 27.36
N ALA A 13 29.10 -4.71 27.14
CA ALA A 13 28.79 -5.65 26.07
C ALA A 13 28.99 -4.95 24.73
N ILE A 14 30.03 -5.30 23.99
CA ILE A 14 30.24 -4.93 22.61
C ILE A 14 29.35 -5.86 21.77
N ILE A 15 28.27 -5.33 21.22
CA ILE A 15 27.45 -6.04 20.23
C ILE A 15 28.28 -6.12 18.95
N GLY A 16 28.79 -7.29 18.64
CA GLY A 16 29.56 -7.53 17.42
C GLY A 16 28.69 -7.43 16.16
N MET A 17 29.00 -6.44 15.33
CA MET A 17 28.44 -6.30 14.00
C MET A 17 29.28 -7.14 13.03
N LEU A 18 28.73 -8.21 12.47
CA LEU A 18 29.37 -8.98 11.40
C LEU A 18 29.01 -8.36 10.06
N VAL A 19 30.01 -7.83 9.37
CA VAL A 19 29.87 -7.34 7.98
C VAL A 19 30.53 -8.37 7.07
N ALA A 20 29.75 -9.02 6.21
CA ALA A 20 30.26 -9.86 5.14
C ALA A 20 30.14 -9.11 3.80
N CYS A 21 31.25 -9.01 3.06
CA CYS A 21 31.30 -8.42 1.75
C CYS A 21 31.58 -9.51 0.72
N ASP A 22 30.64 -9.79 -0.18
CA ASP A 22 30.88 -10.61 -1.37
C ASP A 22 30.28 -9.90 -2.60
N LYS A 23 31.16 -9.65 -3.58
CA LYS A 23 30.82 -9.12 -4.91
C LYS A 23 29.94 -7.86 -4.97
N GLY A 24 30.25 -6.87 -4.11
CA GLY A 24 29.70 -5.51 -4.26
C GLY A 24 28.32 -5.27 -3.61
N ASN A 25 27.78 -6.23 -2.87
CA ASN A 25 26.58 -6.02 -2.06
C ASN A 25 26.92 -6.01 -0.56
N ILE A 26 26.46 -4.99 0.16
CA ILE A 26 26.58 -4.87 1.61
C ILE A 26 25.30 -5.38 2.24
N THR A 27 25.37 -6.49 2.97
CA THR A 27 24.26 -6.98 3.78
C THR A 27 24.53 -6.68 5.25
N VAL A 28 23.68 -5.87 5.87
CA VAL A 28 23.73 -5.58 7.31
C VAL A 28 22.81 -6.56 8.04
N ILE A 29 23.37 -7.42 8.89
CA ILE A 29 22.62 -8.33 9.73
C ILE A 29 22.52 -7.72 11.12
N LEU A 30 21.32 -7.39 11.57
CA LEU A 30 21.03 -6.92 12.92
C LEU A 30 20.82 -8.13 13.87
N PRO A 31 21.34 -8.11 15.10
CA PRO A 31 21.12 -9.20 16.04
C PRO A 31 19.68 -9.22 16.54
N VAL A 32 19.05 -10.39 16.47
CA VAL A 32 17.72 -10.68 17.02
C VAL A 32 17.86 -11.09 18.47
N SER A 33 17.10 -10.47 19.37
CA SER A 33 17.00 -10.88 20.77
C SER A 33 16.26 -12.22 20.91
N PRO A 34 16.69 -13.12 21.80
CA PRO A 34 16.04 -14.42 21.94
C PRO A 34 14.78 -14.30 22.79
N SER A 35 13.61 -14.41 22.18
CA SER A 35 12.38 -14.81 22.85
C SER A 35 11.95 -16.17 22.29
N ASN A 36 11.70 -17.13 23.17
CA ASN A 36 11.28 -18.49 22.85
C ASN A 36 10.06 -18.47 21.91
N SER A 37 10.25 -18.89 20.67
CA SER A 37 9.16 -19.26 19.77
C SER A 37 9.55 -20.53 19.03
N THR A 38 8.69 -21.51 19.13
CA THR A 38 8.75 -22.80 18.43
C THR A 38 8.82 -22.54 16.93
N SER A 39 9.95 -22.90 16.32
CA SER A 39 10.16 -22.74 14.88
C SER A 39 9.28 -23.71 14.10
N ILE A 40 8.25 -23.20 13.43
CA ILE A 40 7.62 -23.87 12.30
C ILE A 40 8.41 -23.44 11.06
N SER A 41 9.28 -24.31 10.57
CA SER A 41 9.97 -24.10 9.30
C SER A 41 9.00 -24.36 8.15
N SER A 42 8.33 -23.32 7.64
CA SER A 42 7.72 -23.34 6.33
C SER A 42 8.74 -22.85 5.32
N SER A 43 9.12 -23.70 4.37
CA SER A 43 9.92 -23.32 3.22
C SER A 43 9.12 -22.36 2.34
N PHE A 44 9.36 -21.06 2.48
CA PHE A 44 8.85 -20.07 1.54
C PHE A 44 9.70 -20.13 0.26
N ASN A 45 9.06 -20.45 -0.84
CA ASN A 45 9.63 -20.26 -2.18
C ASN A 45 10.00 -18.79 -2.36
N ASN A 46 11.21 -18.50 -2.81
CA ASN A 46 11.71 -17.17 -3.15
C ASN A 46 10.81 -16.49 -4.19
N SER A 47 9.80 -15.77 -3.75
CA SER A 47 9.13 -14.76 -4.54
C SER A 47 10.00 -13.50 -4.47
N THR A 48 10.53 -13.06 -5.61
CA THR A 48 11.26 -11.79 -5.71
C THR A 48 10.29 -10.65 -5.45
N THR A 49 10.35 -10.06 -4.25
CA THR A 49 9.57 -8.88 -3.90
C THR A 49 10.08 -7.67 -4.67
N SER A 50 9.18 -6.95 -5.32
CA SER A 50 9.48 -5.74 -6.08
C SER A 50 9.54 -4.53 -5.15
N SER A 51 10.64 -4.38 -4.39
CA SER A 51 10.76 -3.31 -3.37
C SER A 51 10.94 -1.90 -3.93
N GLY A 52 11.17 -1.77 -5.23
CA GLY A 52 11.44 -0.47 -5.87
C GLY A 52 12.80 0.14 -5.54
N VAL A 53 13.19 1.19 -6.26
CA VAL A 53 14.43 1.94 -6.06
C VAL A 53 14.11 3.32 -5.51
N ILE A 54 14.79 3.72 -4.41
CA ILE A 54 14.60 5.04 -3.79
C ILE A 54 15.58 6.03 -4.41
N GLU A 55 15.03 7.15 -4.92
CA GLU A 55 15.80 8.27 -5.44
C GLU A 55 15.23 9.59 -4.91
N GLY A 56 15.90 10.19 -3.94
CA GLY A 56 15.45 11.41 -3.27
C GLY A 56 14.10 11.23 -2.59
N LYS A 57 13.09 11.98 -3.03
CA LYS A 57 11.72 11.95 -2.47
C LYS A 57 10.79 10.94 -3.13
N TRP A 58 11.32 10.03 -3.92
CA TRP A 58 10.53 9.08 -4.72
C TRP A 58 11.05 7.66 -4.57
N GLN A 59 10.13 6.70 -4.54
CA GLN A 59 10.37 5.27 -4.72
C GLN A 59 9.81 4.86 -6.07
N TYR A 60 10.63 4.21 -6.91
CA TYR A 60 10.31 3.84 -8.29
C TYR A 60 10.14 2.34 -8.44
N PHE A 61 9.07 1.93 -9.09
CA PHE A 61 8.75 0.55 -9.46
C PHE A 61 8.82 0.43 -10.98
N ILE A 62 10.02 0.26 -11.51
CA ILE A 62 10.28 0.33 -12.95
C ILE A 62 9.77 -0.93 -13.65
N GLN A 63 8.82 -0.76 -14.55
CA GLN A 63 8.31 -1.79 -15.47
C GLN A 63 9.09 -1.72 -16.78
N SER A 64 9.99 -2.70 -17.00
CA SER A 64 10.92 -2.69 -18.15
C SER A 64 10.22 -2.85 -19.50
N ASP A 65 9.02 -3.40 -19.53
CA ASP A 65 8.18 -3.61 -20.71
C ASP A 65 7.18 -2.46 -20.96
N SER A 66 7.22 -1.40 -20.13
CA SER A 66 6.38 -0.23 -20.28
C SER A 66 7.05 0.84 -21.14
N SER A 67 6.27 1.44 -22.06
CA SER A 67 6.67 2.64 -22.80
C SER A 67 6.42 3.96 -22.06
N ALA A 68 5.89 3.90 -20.83
CA ALA A 68 5.65 5.07 -20.00
C ALA A 68 6.95 5.65 -19.46
N SER A 69 6.98 6.96 -19.21
CA SER A 69 8.12 7.58 -18.54
C SER A 69 8.19 7.19 -17.06
N LYS A 70 9.37 7.24 -16.47
CA LYS A 70 9.67 6.87 -15.08
C LYS A 70 8.74 7.55 -14.06
N GLU A 71 8.27 8.76 -14.35
CA GLU A 71 7.38 9.51 -13.47
C GLU A 71 6.03 8.83 -13.20
N PHE A 72 5.56 7.95 -14.11
CA PHE A 72 4.34 7.16 -13.95
C PHE A 72 4.54 5.86 -13.20
N MET A 73 5.76 5.60 -12.72
CA MET A 73 6.15 4.36 -12.03
C MET A 73 6.66 4.63 -10.60
N ARG A 74 6.29 5.76 -10.01
CA ARG A 74 6.80 6.22 -8.72
C ARG A 74 5.72 6.37 -7.67
N THR A 75 6.14 6.37 -6.41
CA THR A 75 5.34 6.78 -5.26
C THR A 75 6.17 7.74 -4.38
N PRO A 76 5.54 8.66 -3.61
CA PRO A 76 6.28 9.48 -2.65
C PRO A 76 7.03 8.61 -1.64
N TYR A 77 8.27 8.99 -1.34
CA TYR A 77 9.07 8.36 -0.30
C TYR A 77 9.24 9.32 0.88
N ILE A 78 8.93 8.86 2.09
CA ILE A 78 9.04 9.62 3.33
C ILE A 78 9.94 8.83 4.28
N GLU A 79 11.16 9.33 4.47
CA GLU A 79 12.14 8.69 5.34
C GLU A 79 11.60 8.60 6.78
N GLY A 80 11.79 7.44 7.41
CA GLY A 80 11.40 7.20 8.80
C GLY A 80 9.90 7.15 9.07
N MET A 81 9.04 7.11 8.04
CA MET A 81 7.59 7.01 8.21
C MET A 81 7.21 5.68 8.86
N THR A 82 6.47 5.76 9.95
CA THR A 82 5.95 4.59 10.70
C THR A 82 4.44 4.73 10.94
N PRO A 83 3.73 3.61 11.23
CA PRO A 83 2.35 3.65 11.67
C PRO A 83 2.17 4.56 12.90
N SER A 84 1.06 5.30 12.96
CA SER A 84 0.72 6.17 14.10
C SER A 84 0.11 5.41 15.29
N VAL A 85 -0.05 4.11 15.17
CA VAL A 85 -0.50 3.19 16.22
C VAL A 85 0.52 2.07 16.40
N GLY A 86 0.62 1.54 17.62
CA GLY A 86 1.42 0.34 17.89
C GLY A 86 0.60 -0.94 17.77
N ASP A 87 1.27 -2.09 17.95
CA ASP A 87 0.68 -3.44 17.88
C ASP A 87 -0.53 -3.64 18.81
N SER A 88 -0.60 -2.88 19.91
CA SER A 88 -1.75 -2.92 20.83
C SER A 88 -3.08 -2.60 20.16
N TYR A 89 -3.08 -1.84 19.06
CA TYR A 89 -4.28 -1.57 18.24
C TYR A 89 -4.83 -2.86 17.61
N TYR A 90 -3.96 -3.82 17.29
CA TYR A 90 -4.31 -5.10 16.66
C TYR A 90 -4.24 -6.28 17.64
N GLN A 91 -4.10 -6.06 18.94
CA GLN A 91 -3.88 -7.11 19.96
C GLN A 91 -4.89 -8.27 19.86
N SER A 92 -6.16 -7.99 19.58
CA SER A 92 -7.20 -9.02 19.46
C SER A 92 -7.12 -9.87 18.18
N ALA A 93 -6.29 -9.48 17.20
CA ALA A 93 -6.08 -10.19 15.95
C ALA A 93 -4.88 -11.14 15.99
N PHE A 94 -3.87 -10.85 16.81
CA PHE A 94 -2.66 -11.66 16.88
C PHE A 94 -2.93 -13.10 17.31
N GLY A 95 -2.22 -14.03 16.69
CA GLY A 95 -2.36 -15.47 16.92
C GLY A 95 -3.62 -16.10 16.30
N LYS A 96 -4.43 -15.34 15.57
CA LYS A 96 -5.61 -15.83 14.87
C LYS A 96 -5.31 -16.06 13.38
N THR A 97 -6.09 -16.96 12.78
CA THR A 97 -6.08 -17.27 11.34
C THR A 97 -7.50 -17.45 10.82
N GLY A 98 -7.68 -17.54 9.50
CA GLY A 98 -8.96 -17.82 8.86
C GLY A 98 -10.08 -16.85 9.28
N ASP A 99 -11.29 -17.38 9.46
CA ASP A 99 -12.46 -16.60 9.83
C ASP A 99 -12.36 -15.95 11.22
N ASN A 100 -11.58 -16.53 12.14
CA ASN A 100 -11.33 -15.94 13.46
C ASN A 100 -10.52 -14.66 13.33
N LEU A 101 -9.50 -14.63 12.46
CA LEU A 101 -8.74 -13.43 12.14
C LEU A 101 -9.62 -12.40 11.44
N LYS A 102 -10.36 -12.81 10.43
CA LYS A 102 -11.31 -11.93 9.71
C LYS A 102 -12.28 -11.25 10.67
N SER A 103 -12.87 -12.01 11.58
CA SER A 103 -13.83 -11.48 12.57
C SER A 103 -13.18 -10.49 13.54
N ALA A 104 -11.95 -10.77 14.02
CA ALA A 104 -11.19 -9.87 14.87
C ALA A 104 -10.87 -8.57 14.14
N LEU A 105 -10.35 -8.66 12.92
CA LEU A 105 -10.05 -7.47 12.09
C LEU A 105 -11.31 -6.66 11.79
N SER A 106 -12.43 -7.33 11.43
CA SER A 106 -13.71 -6.66 11.21
C SER A 106 -14.15 -5.86 12.44
N SER A 107 -14.00 -6.42 13.64
CA SER A 107 -14.30 -5.71 14.89
C SER A 107 -13.41 -4.51 15.13
N ILE A 108 -12.11 -4.61 14.85
CA ILE A 108 -11.14 -3.51 15.00
C ILE A 108 -11.46 -2.35 14.06
N VAL A 109 -11.81 -2.63 12.81
CA VAL A 109 -12.03 -1.60 11.77
C VAL A 109 -13.47 -1.09 11.71
N ASN A 110 -14.39 -1.64 12.52
CA ASN A 110 -15.83 -1.39 12.44
C ASN A 110 -16.30 -0.06 13.05
N GLY A 111 -15.39 0.80 13.50
CA GLY A 111 -15.77 2.14 13.95
C GLY A 111 -16.68 2.81 12.93
N SER A 112 -17.94 3.11 13.32
CA SER A 112 -18.89 3.80 12.45
C SER A 112 -18.51 5.27 12.36
N ILE A 113 -18.26 5.73 11.14
CA ILE A 113 -17.94 7.12 10.87
C ILE A 113 -19.02 7.65 9.95
N ASN A 114 -19.73 8.67 10.42
CA ASN A 114 -20.66 9.39 9.55
C ASN A 114 -19.84 10.31 8.65
N LEU A 115 -19.40 9.79 7.52
CA LEU A 115 -18.48 10.46 6.61
C LEU A 115 -19.27 11.28 5.58
N SER A 116 -18.99 12.57 5.51
CA SER A 116 -19.38 13.37 4.35
C SER A 116 -18.61 12.93 3.10
N TYR A 117 -19.24 12.97 1.93
CA TYR A 117 -18.60 12.70 0.65
C TYR A 117 -18.16 14.02 0.00
N ASP A 118 -17.47 14.87 0.79
CA ASP A 118 -16.90 16.13 0.30
C ASP A 118 -15.50 15.91 -0.31
N TRP A 119 -14.93 16.99 -0.84
CA TRP A 119 -13.58 16.94 -1.43
C TRP A 119 -12.49 17.05 -0.37
N THR A 120 -12.74 17.83 0.69
CA THR A 120 -11.74 18.23 1.68
C THR A 120 -11.04 17.06 2.34
N ARG A 121 -11.76 15.97 2.64
CA ARG A 121 -11.16 14.79 3.26
C ARG A 121 -10.16 14.13 2.30
N TYR A 122 -10.54 13.93 1.03
CA TYR A 122 -9.65 13.30 0.04
C TYR A 122 -8.47 14.20 -0.29
N GLU A 123 -8.65 15.53 -0.27
CA GLU A 123 -7.55 16.49 -0.38
C GLU A 123 -6.54 16.40 0.77
N LYS A 124 -6.99 16.05 1.99
CA LYS A 124 -6.12 15.82 3.14
C LYS A 124 -5.44 14.45 3.10
N VAL A 125 -6.22 13.39 2.82
CA VAL A 125 -5.73 12.02 2.86
C VAL A 125 -4.71 11.79 1.74
N ASP A 126 -4.97 12.29 0.53
CA ASP A 126 -4.14 12.14 -0.65
C ASP A 126 -3.22 13.35 -0.92
N GLU A 127 -3.06 14.26 0.06
CA GLU A 127 -2.11 15.37 -0.06
C GLU A 127 -0.72 14.87 -0.44
N ASP A 128 -0.15 15.43 -1.52
CA ASP A 128 1.21 15.10 -1.95
C ASP A 128 2.23 15.58 -0.90
N PRO A 129 2.99 14.69 -0.25
CA PRO A 129 3.96 15.10 0.77
C PRO A 129 5.11 15.94 0.20
N ASN A 130 5.29 15.95 -1.13
CA ASN A 130 6.30 16.78 -1.81
C ASN A 130 5.75 18.14 -2.24
N ASN A 131 4.42 18.32 -2.21
CA ASN A 131 3.74 19.59 -2.51
C ASN A 131 2.36 19.64 -1.82
N SER A 132 2.27 20.23 -0.64
CA SER A 132 1.05 20.27 0.18
C SER A 132 -0.14 21.00 -0.45
N SER A 133 0.06 21.75 -1.54
CA SER A 133 -1.02 22.36 -2.33
C SER A 133 -1.68 21.38 -3.30
N ASN A 134 -1.13 20.17 -3.46
CA ASN A 134 -1.56 19.15 -4.41
C ASN A 134 -2.07 17.89 -3.73
N VAL A 135 -2.77 17.05 -4.50
CA VAL A 135 -3.03 15.64 -4.21
C VAL A 135 -2.15 14.76 -5.10
N PHE A 136 -1.80 13.58 -4.62
CA PHE A 136 -1.07 12.57 -5.38
C PHE A 136 -2.02 11.48 -5.88
N CYS A 137 -2.04 11.25 -7.19
CA CYS A 137 -2.97 10.37 -7.88
C CYS A 137 -2.51 8.90 -7.86
N ILE A 138 -3.46 7.96 -7.69
CA ILE A 138 -3.14 6.53 -7.54
C ILE A 138 -2.67 5.86 -8.84
N TYR A 139 -3.32 6.06 -9.98
CA TYR A 139 -2.94 5.39 -11.22
C TYR A 139 -2.01 6.22 -12.09
N SER A 140 -2.33 7.50 -12.24
CA SER A 140 -1.54 8.40 -13.07
C SER A 140 -0.20 8.80 -12.44
N ARG A 141 -0.01 8.55 -11.13
CA ARG A 141 1.18 8.98 -10.36
C ARG A 141 1.51 10.47 -10.52
N SER A 142 0.51 11.24 -10.91
CA SER A 142 0.59 12.69 -11.11
C SER A 142 0.23 13.44 -9.84
N SER A 143 0.79 14.63 -9.68
CA SER A 143 0.50 15.55 -8.60
C SER A 143 -0.31 16.72 -9.15
N TYR A 144 -1.56 16.88 -8.72
CA TYR A 144 -2.48 17.92 -9.19
C TYR A 144 -2.90 18.86 -8.06
N PRO A 145 -3.13 20.17 -8.35
CA PRO A 145 -3.65 21.09 -7.35
C PRO A 145 -4.94 20.57 -6.71
N LYS A 146 -5.07 20.71 -5.39
CA LYS A 146 -6.25 20.26 -4.63
C LYS A 146 -7.55 20.78 -5.23
N ASN A 147 -7.59 22.06 -5.61
CA ASN A 147 -8.76 22.71 -6.24
C ASN A 147 -8.98 22.30 -7.70
N ALA A 148 -8.13 21.44 -8.29
CA ALA A 148 -8.27 20.97 -9.65
C ALA A 148 -9.19 19.74 -9.78
N HIS A 149 -10.01 19.44 -8.77
CA HIS A 149 -10.99 18.35 -8.83
C HIS A 149 -12.16 18.66 -9.75
N VAL A 150 -12.74 17.61 -10.37
CA VAL A 150 -13.90 17.72 -11.27
C VAL A 150 -14.86 16.54 -11.09
N SER A 151 -16.10 16.77 -11.46
CA SER A 151 -17.12 15.73 -11.64
C SER A 151 -17.30 15.29 -13.09
N GLY A 152 -16.52 15.84 -14.04
CA GLY A 152 -16.62 15.60 -15.49
C GLY A 152 -15.25 15.62 -16.17
N ASN A 153 -15.25 15.67 -17.50
CA ASN A 153 -14.07 15.51 -18.35
C ASN A 153 -13.32 16.84 -18.55
N ALA A 154 -12.17 17.03 -17.93
CA ALA A 154 -11.29 18.17 -18.17
C ALA A 154 -9.80 17.76 -18.04
N ALA A 155 -8.93 18.31 -18.91
CA ALA A 155 -7.51 18.02 -18.92
C ALA A 155 -6.84 18.43 -17.59
N ASN A 156 -5.85 17.65 -17.14
CA ASN A 156 -5.05 17.91 -15.94
C ASN A 156 -5.88 18.15 -14.67
N LYS A 157 -6.94 17.36 -14.52
CA LYS A 157 -7.84 17.38 -13.37
C LYS A 157 -7.93 16.00 -12.74
N TRP A 158 -8.31 15.98 -11.46
CA TRP A 158 -8.50 14.74 -10.73
C TRP A 158 -9.94 14.58 -10.25
N ASN A 159 -10.32 13.33 -9.98
CA ASN A 159 -11.57 13.00 -9.33
C ASN A 159 -11.37 11.87 -8.30
N LYS A 160 -12.46 11.43 -7.66
CA LYS A 160 -12.44 10.37 -6.65
C LYS A 160 -12.51 9.01 -7.33
N GLU A 161 -11.42 8.28 -7.29
CA GLU A 161 -11.38 6.87 -7.70
C GLU A 161 -11.83 5.96 -6.56
N HIS A 162 -12.84 5.15 -6.81
CA HIS A 162 -13.21 4.03 -5.95
C HIS A 162 -12.47 2.78 -6.40
N THR A 163 -11.36 2.44 -5.76
CA THR A 163 -10.57 1.24 -6.13
C THR A 163 -11.40 -0.05 -6.07
N TYR A 164 -12.41 -0.12 -5.20
CA TYR A 164 -13.50 -1.07 -5.34
C TYR A 164 -14.70 -0.35 -5.98
N PRO A 165 -15.22 -0.80 -7.16
CA PRO A 165 -16.20 -0.04 -7.92
C PRO A 165 -17.44 0.37 -7.12
N GLN A 166 -17.78 1.65 -7.16
CA GLN A 166 -18.91 2.22 -6.42
C GLN A 166 -20.24 1.52 -6.72
N SER A 167 -20.43 1.02 -7.93
CA SER A 167 -21.62 0.29 -8.34
C SER A 167 -21.76 -1.11 -7.73
N LYS A 168 -20.67 -1.64 -7.15
CA LYS A 168 -20.60 -3.00 -6.60
C LYS A 168 -20.55 -3.04 -5.06
N ILE A 169 -20.64 -1.88 -4.38
CA ILE A 169 -20.51 -1.79 -2.92
C ILE A 169 -21.70 -1.12 -2.25
N SER A 170 -21.85 -1.38 -0.94
CA SER A 170 -22.88 -0.78 -0.09
C SER A 170 -22.72 0.73 0.06
N SER A 171 -23.80 1.42 0.45
CA SER A 171 -23.81 2.88 0.63
C SER A 171 -22.77 3.40 1.63
N ASN A 172 -22.52 2.65 2.71
CA ASN A 172 -21.55 3.03 3.73
C ASN A 172 -20.11 2.93 3.18
N ALA A 173 -19.81 1.87 2.40
CA ALA A 173 -18.50 1.70 1.79
C ALA A 173 -18.18 2.82 0.78
N LYS A 174 -19.20 3.39 0.09
CA LYS A 174 -19.02 4.46 -0.91
C LYS A 174 -18.41 5.76 -0.37
N ARG A 175 -18.23 5.89 0.93
CA ARG A 175 -17.68 7.10 1.57
C ARG A 175 -16.39 6.85 2.32
N ASP A 176 -15.93 5.60 2.39
CA ASP A 176 -14.75 5.19 3.15
C ASP A 176 -13.48 5.57 2.39
N SER A 177 -12.73 6.52 2.93
CA SER A 177 -11.54 7.07 2.27
C SER A 177 -10.35 6.09 2.18
N ILE A 178 -10.40 4.95 2.87
CA ILE A 178 -9.33 3.94 2.76
C ILE A 178 -9.24 3.37 1.35
N HIS A 179 -10.39 3.19 0.66
CA HIS A 179 -10.42 2.67 -0.71
C HIS A 179 -10.74 3.73 -1.77
N ILE A 180 -10.89 4.99 -1.37
CA ILE A 180 -11.13 6.10 -2.29
C ILE A 180 -9.87 6.94 -2.39
N PHE A 181 -9.39 7.17 -3.60
CA PHE A 181 -8.15 7.88 -3.87
C PHE A 181 -8.39 9.02 -4.85
N ALA A 182 -7.54 10.04 -4.81
CA ALA A 182 -7.44 10.97 -5.92
C ALA A 182 -6.86 10.23 -7.14
N ASP A 183 -7.46 10.44 -8.32
CA ASP A 183 -6.84 10.00 -9.57
C ASP A 183 -7.16 10.94 -10.73
N ASP A 184 -6.31 10.94 -11.75
CA ASP A 184 -6.57 11.59 -13.02
C ASP A 184 -7.89 11.06 -13.60
N TRP A 185 -8.83 11.97 -13.97
CA TRP A 185 -10.17 11.56 -14.37
C TRP A 185 -10.19 10.60 -15.57
N LYS A 186 -9.18 10.66 -16.45
CA LYS A 186 -9.12 9.79 -17.64
C LYS A 186 -8.56 8.41 -17.30
N THR A 187 -7.56 8.32 -16.43
CA THR A 187 -7.07 7.01 -15.92
C THR A 187 -8.14 6.34 -15.07
N ASN A 188 -8.84 7.06 -14.20
CA ASN A 188 -10.01 6.58 -13.49
C ASN A 188 -11.11 6.11 -14.45
N GLY A 189 -11.45 6.91 -15.47
CA GLY A 189 -12.40 6.53 -16.53
C GLY A 189 -11.97 5.28 -17.31
N ALA A 190 -10.68 5.10 -17.56
CA ALA A 190 -10.15 3.90 -18.20
C ALA A 190 -10.27 2.65 -17.32
N ARG A 191 -10.09 2.81 -16.00
CA ARG A 191 -10.31 1.75 -15.02
C ARG A 191 -11.79 1.38 -14.94
N SER A 192 -12.72 2.34 -14.98
CA SER A 192 -14.15 2.08 -14.97
C SER A 192 -14.60 1.15 -13.83
N ASN A 193 -15.40 0.12 -14.11
CA ASN A 193 -15.82 -0.94 -13.19
C ASN A 193 -15.11 -2.28 -13.46
N TYR A 194 -14.00 -2.25 -14.17
CA TYR A 194 -13.25 -3.45 -14.55
C TYR A 194 -12.59 -4.09 -13.34
N GLN A 195 -12.38 -5.40 -13.41
CA GLN A 195 -11.61 -6.10 -12.39
C GLN A 195 -10.12 -5.83 -12.59
N PHE A 196 -9.39 -5.78 -11.49
CA PHE A 196 -7.93 -5.82 -11.54
C PHE A 196 -7.46 -7.19 -12.03
N SER A 197 -6.57 -7.16 -13.01
CA SER A 197 -5.94 -8.36 -13.58
C SER A 197 -4.64 -7.98 -14.28
N GLU A 198 -3.77 -8.93 -14.48
CA GLU A 198 -2.64 -8.79 -15.41
C GLU A 198 -3.18 -8.82 -16.84
N VAL A 199 -2.66 -7.95 -17.70
CA VAL A 199 -2.99 -7.87 -19.12
C VAL A 199 -1.71 -7.72 -19.96
N ALA A 200 -1.79 -7.96 -21.27
CA ALA A 200 -0.62 -7.77 -22.14
C ALA A 200 -0.23 -6.30 -22.21
N HIS A 201 1.07 -6.00 -22.10
CA HIS A 201 1.63 -4.66 -22.19
C HIS A 201 2.02 -4.35 -23.64
N ASN A 202 1.25 -3.51 -24.30
CA ASN A 202 1.50 -3.03 -25.65
C ASN A 202 0.76 -1.71 -25.94
N SER A 203 1.00 -1.11 -27.09
CA SER A 203 0.41 0.19 -27.46
C SER A 203 -1.12 0.21 -27.53
N SER A 204 -1.75 -0.94 -27.80
CA SER A 204 -3.23 -1.02 -27.88
C SER A 204 -3.90 -1.15 -26.52
N THR A 205 -3.18 -1.63 -25.50
CA THR A 205 -3.66 -1.79 -24.13
C THR A 205 -3.24 -0.64 -23.21
N ALA A 206 -2.19 0.13 -23.58
CA ALA A 206 -1.66 1.23 -22.80
C ALA A 206 -2.70 2.33 -22.54
N VAL A 207 -2.82 2.75 -21.28
CA VAL A 207 -3.73 3.82 -20.85
C VAL A 207 -3.00 5.16 -20.88
N LYS A 208 -3.72 6.21 -21.30
CA LYS A 208 -3.23 7.59 -21.28
C LYS A 208 -3.97 8.42 -20.24
N ASP A 209 -3.25 9.31 -19.57
CA ASP A 209 -3.82 10.30 -18.67
C ASP A 209 -4.57 11.43 -19.43
N SER A 210 -5.12 12.38 -18.69
CA SER A 210 -5.86 13.52 -19.26
C SER A 210 -4.97 14.49 -20.03
N GLY A 211 -3.67 14.50 -19.79
CA GLY A 211 -2.65 15.21 -20.58
C GLY A 211 -2.24 14.45 -21.85
N ASN A 212 -2.88 13.31 -22.15
CA ASN A 212 -2.58 12.43 -23.30
C ASN A 212 -1.19 11.76 -23.24
N ARG A 213 -0.58 11.68 -22.05
CA ARG A 213 0.70 11.00 -21.82
C ARG A 213 0.45 9.51 -21.58
N VAL A 214 1.30 8.64 -22.10
CA VAL A 214 1.24 7.20 -21.84
C VAL A 214 1.62 6.95 -20.39
N THR A 215 0.72 6.32 -19.63
CA THR A 215 0.97 5.89 -18.25
C THR A 215 1.43 4.43 -18.22
N ALA A 216 1.89 3.96 -17.06
CA ALA A 216 2.26 2.56 -16.87
C ALA A 216 1.05 1.67 -16.49
N ASN A 217 -0.17 2.11 -16.85
CA ASN A 217 -1.39 1.34 -16.65
C ASN A 217 -1.84 0.73 -17.98
N TYR A 218 -2.52 -0.42 -17.90
CA TYR A 218 -2.98 -1.15 -19.06
C TYR A 218 -4.42 -1.61 -18.89
N LYS A 219 -5.15 -1.76 -20.00
CA LYS A 219 -6.51 -2.32 -19.99
C LYS A 219 -6.77 -3.20 -21.21
N SER A 220 -7.50 -4.28 -20.99
CA SER A 220 -7.95 -5.16 -22.06
C SER A 220 -9.27 -5.83 -21.69
N GLY A 221 -10.26 -5.77 -22.57
CA GLY A 221 -11.61 -6.28 -22.28
C GLY A 221 -12.20 -5.64 -21.02
N SER A 222 -12.53 -6.46 -20.03
CA SER A 222 -13.08 -6.02 -18.73
C SER A 222 -12.03 -6.01 -17.61
N TYR A 223 -10.75 -5.94 -17.95
CA TYR A 223 -9.63 -5.95 -17.02
C TYR A 223 -8.82 -4.67 -17.08
N PHE A 224 -8.32 -4.27 -15.93
CA PHE A 224 -7.42 -3.13 -15.77
C PHE A 224 -6.21 -3.57 -14.91
N GLU A 225 -5.03 -3.30 -15.41
CA GLU A 225 -3.78 -3.46 -14.68
C GLU A 225 -3.20 -2.10 -14.34
N PRO A 226 -3.12 -1.74 -13.05
CA PRO A 226 -2.46 -0.51 -12.62
C PRO A 226 -0.94 -0.66 -12.74
N CYS A 227 -0.24 0.48 -12.75
CA CYS A 227 1.22 0.49 -12.63
C CYS A 227 1.68 -0.26 -11.36
N ASP A 228 2.87 -0.83 -11.38
CA ASP A 228 3.42 -1.62 -10.28
C ASP A 228 3.39 -0.88 -8.94
N ALA A 229 3.65 0.44 -8.97
CA ALA A 229 3.57 1.30 -7.80
C ALA A 229 2.18 1.35 -7.13
N ALA A 230 1.10 0.97 -7.84
CA ALA A 230 -0.27 0.96 -7.32
C ALA A 230 -0.81 -0.44 -7.01
N LYS A 231 -0.16 -1.52 -7.50
CA LYS A 231 -0.68 -2.90 -7.34
C LYS A 231 -0.89 -3.28 -5.88
N GLY A 232 0.08 -3.01 -5.01
CA GLY A 232 -0.05 -3.25 -3.57
C GLY A 232 -1.17 -2.41 -2.93
N GLU A 233 -1.26 -1.13 -3.29
CA GLU A 233 -2.28 -0.22 -2.77
C GLU A 233 -3.71 -0.72 -3.05
N VAL A 234 -4.01 -1.13 -4.30
CA VAL A 234 -5.36 -1.62 -4.65
C VAL A 234 -5.67 -2.99 -4.07
N ALA A 235 -4.65 -3.85 -3.88
CA ALA A 235 -4.81 -5.14 -3.23
C ALA A 235 -5.21 -4.96 -1.76
N ARG A 236 -4.45 -4.17 -1.00
CA ARG A 236 -4.72 -3.89 0.41
C ARG A 236 -6.05 -3.14 0.63
N ALA A 237 -6.40 -2.21 -0.26
CA ALA A 237 -7.70 -1.55 -0.23
C ALA A 237 -8.87 -2.53 -0.48
N THR A 238 -8.70 -3.50 -1.38
CA THR A 238 -9.72 -4.54 -1.65
C THR A 238 -9.88 -5.48 -0.46
N LEU A 239 -8.78 -5.92 0.15
CA LEU A 239 -8.79 -6.75 1.37
C LEU A 239 -9.48 -6.04 2.54
N TYR A 240 -9.26 -4.74 2.69
CA TYR A 240 -9.98 -3.93 3.68
C TYR A 240 -11.50 -3.91 3.44
N ILE A 241 -11.94 -3.71 2.21
CA ILE A 241 -13.36 -3.74 1.84
C ILE A 241 -13.97 -5.12 2.10
N TYR A 242 -13.23 -6.19 1.87
CA TYR A 242 -13.65 -7.56 2.20
C TYR A 242 -13.85 -7.75 3.71
N VAL A 243 -12.93 -7.26 4.53
CA VAL A 243 -13.00 -7.41 6.00
C VAL A 243 -14.10 -6.55 6.60
N LYS A 244 -14.15 -5.27 6.23
CA LYS A 244 -15.07 -4.31 6.88
C LYS A 244 -16.50 -4.44 6.39
N TYR A 245 -16.71 -4.66 5.10
CA TYR A 245 -18.02 -4.60 4.47
C TYR A 245 -18.51 -5.94 3.92
N GLY A 246 -17.68 -6.98 3.94
CA GLY A 246 -18.05 -8.32 3.46
C GLY A 246 -18.11 -8.47 1.94
N HIS A 247 -17.66 -7.47 1.16
CA HIS A 247 -17.66 -7.58 -0.30
C HIS A 247 -16.53 -8.50 -0.79
N SER A 248 -16.85 -9.39 -1.74
CA SER A 248 -15.93 -10.41 -2.25
C SER A 248 -14.68 -9.80 -2.90
N VAL A 249 -13.49 -10.36 -2.62
CA VAL A 249 -12.26 -10.00 -3.33
C VAL A 249 -12.41 -10.16 -4.84
N THR A 250 -13.05 -11.24 -5.30
CA THR A 250 -13.32 -11.51 -6.72
C THR A 250 -14.38 -10.59 -7.34
N GLY A 251 -15.08 -9.78 -6.58
CA GLY A 251 -15.89 -8.67 -7.09
C GLY A 251 -15.04 -7.55 -7.70
N ASN A 252 -13.77 -7.45 -7.32
CA ASN A 252 -12.83 -6.43 -7.73
C ASN A 252 -11.57 -6.94 -8.44
N PHE A 253 -11.11 -8.15 -8.11
CA PHE A 253 -9.98 -8.84 -8.74
C PHE A 253 -10.45 -10.02 -9.58
N SER A 254 -9.70 -10.38 -10.63
CA SER A 254 -9.96 -11.57 -11.43
C SER A 254 -9.83 -12.87 -10.61
N SER A 255 -9.00 -12.87 -9.57
CA SER A 255 -8.88 -13.96 -8.61
C SER A 255 -8.41 -13.49 -7.22
N LEU A 256 -8.68 -14.29 -6.18
CA LEU A 256 -8.11 -14.09 -4.85
C LEU A 256 -6.59 -14.23 -4.87
N ASP A 257 -6.08 -15.24 -5.58
CA ASP A 257 -4.63 -15.51 -5.63
C ASP A 257 -3.86 -14.33 -6.25
N LEU A 258 -4.44 -13.64 -7.23
CA LEU A 258 -3.84 -12.43 -7.80
C LEU A 258 -3.80 -11.28 -6.78
N CYS A 259 -4.87 -11.07 -6.03
CA CYS A 259 -4.91 -10.05 -4.98
C CYS A 259 -3.84 -10.31 -3.90
N LEU A 260 -3.72 -11.55 -3.44
CA LEU A 260 -2.70 -11.96 -2.47
C LEU A 260 -1.29 -11.88 -3.05
N LYS A 261 -1.11 -12.26 -4.32
CA LYS A 261 0.15 -12.10 -5.05
C LYS A 261 0.59 -10.63 -5.03
N TRP A 262 -0.28 -9.70 -5.41
CA TRP A 262 0.07 -8.29 -5.43
C TRP A 262 0.33 -7.71 -4.03
N ASN A 263 -0.39 -8.18 -3.00
CA ASN A 263 -0.10 -7.79 -1.63
C ASN A 263 1.31 -8.20 -1.18
N ARG A 264 1.80 -9.38 -1.61
CA ARG A 264 3.15 -9.88 -1.28
C ARG A 264 4.26 -9.28 -2.13
N GLU A 265 4.05 -9.19 -3.46
CA GLU A 265 5.08 -8.77 -4.42
C GLU A 265 5.34 -7.26 -4.38
N PHE A 266 4.33 -6.46 -4.04
CA PHE A 266 4.43 -5.01 -3.93
C PHE A 266 4.30 -4.58 -2.46
N PRO A 267 5.41 -4.55 -1.71
CA PRO A 267 5.39 -4.28 -0.27
C PRO A 267 4.85 -2.89 0.06
N VAL A 268 4.40 -2.73 1.30
CA VAL A 268 3.89 -1.46 1.81
C VAL A 268 4.93 -0.36 1.66
N THR A 269 4.51 0.76 1.10
CA THR A 269 5.34 1.95 0.93
C THR A 269 5.17 2.95 2.07
N THR A 270 6.14 3.84 2.24
CA THR A 270 6.04 4.93 3.23
C THR A 270 4.89 5.89 2.90
N TRP A 271 4.52 6.01 1.63
CA TRP A 271 3.32 6.73 1.19
C TRP A 271 2.03 6.08 1.72
N GLU A 272 1.89 4.76 1.61
CA GLU A 272 0.72 4.05 2.16
C GLU A 272 0.61 4.20 3.67
N ILE A 273 1.74 4.13 4.40
CA ILE A 273 1.76 4.35 5.85
C ILE A 273 1.29 5.76 6.19
N LEU A 274 1.82 6.79 5.51
CA LEU A 274 1.38 8.17 5.69
C LEU A 274 -0.12 8.32 5.42
N ARG A 275 -0.59 7.77 4.31
CA ARG A 275 -2.00 7.80 3.92
C ARG A 275 -2.89 7.09 4.95
N ASN A 276 -2.44 5.94 5.48
CA ASN A 276 -3.14 5.21 6.54
C ASN A 276 -3.21 6.01 7.86
N ASN A 277 -2.13 6.71 8.22
CA ASN A 277 -2.10 7.63 9.37
C ASN A 277 -3.10 8.78 9.20
N ARG A 278 -3.18 9.37 8.00
CA ARG A 278 -4.14 10.44 7.68
C ARG A 278 -5.58 9.93 7.71
N ASN A 279 -5.84 8.73 7.17
CA ASN A 279 -7.15 8.09 7.29
C ASN A 279 -7.55 7.89 8.76
N TYR A 280 -6.62 7.45 9.61
CA TYR A 280 -6.88 7.30 11.04
C TYR A 280 -7.27 8.63 11.69
N SER A 281 -6.61 9.73 11.32
CA SER A 281 -6.96 11.07 11.83
C SER A 281 -8.34 11.54 11.36
N GLU A 282 -8.75 11.20 10.13
CA GLU A 282 -10.00 11.68 9.52
C GLU A 282 -11.21 10.77 9.81
N GLN A 283 -11.00 9.45 9.96
CA GLN A 283 -12.10 8.49 10.11
C GLN A 283 -11.92 7.45 11.23
N HIS A 284 -10.87 7.59 12.07
CA HIS A 284 -10.61 6.82 13.29
C HIS A 284 -10.50 5.30 13.10
N ASN A 285 -10.22 4.84 11.89
CA ASN A 285 -9.86 3.45 11.63
C ASN A 285 -8.72 3.38 10.61
N ARG A 286 -8.10 2.21 10.52
CA ARG A 286 -6.93 1.95 9.70
C ARG A 286 -7.18 0.78 8.76
N ASN A 287 -6.42 0.73 7.68
CA ASN A 287 -6.32 -0.47 6.87
C ASN A 287 -5.31 -1.43 7.55
N PRO A 288 -5.75 -2.58 8.10
CA PRO A 288 -4.87 -3.51 8.79
C PRO A 288 -3.83 -4.14 7.87
N PHE A 289 -4.10 -4.22 6.57
CA PHE A 289 -3.19 -4.81 5.59
C PHE A 289 -2.04 -3.87 5.16
N ILE A 290 -2.09 -2.60 5.59
CA ILE A 290 -0.95 -1.68 5.49
C ILE A 290 -0.05 -1.81 6.71
N ASP A 291 -0.62 -1.95 7.92
CA ASP A 291 0.15 -2.08 9.14
C ASP A 291 0.70 -3.50 9.32
N HIS A 292 -0.04 -4.52 8.88
CA HIS A 292 0.24 -5.96 8.98
C HIS A 292 -0.17 -6.66 7.68
N PRO A 293 0.61 -6.54 6.60
CA PRO A 293 0.29 -7.16 5.30
C PRO A 293 0.21 -8.70 5.36
N GLU A 294 0.89 -9.34 6.31
CA GLU A 294 0.85 -10.77 6.58
C GLU A 294 -0.53 -11.27 7.04
N PHE A 295 -1.38 -10.42 7.58
CA PHE A 295 -2.75 -10.80 7.94
C PHE A 295 -3.56 -11.27 6.72
N ALA A 296 -3.20 -10.86 5.52
CA ALA A 296 -3.85 -11.33 4.30
C ALA A 296 -3.67 -12.85 4.13
N ASP A 297 -2.44 -13.34 4.21
CA ASP A 297 -2.14 -14.77 4.06
C ASP A 297 -2.70 -15.59 5.23
N LEU A 298 -2.54 -15.10 6.45
CA LEU A 298 -3.08 -15.76 7.64
C LEU A 298 -4.61 -15.87 7.58
N MET A 299 -5.31 -14.88 7.03
CA MET A 299 -6.76 -14.87 6.92
C MET A 299 -7.28 -15.88 5.88
N PHE A 300 -6.54 -16.12 4.82
CA PHE A 300 -6.93 -17.08 3.77
C PHE A 300 -6.23 -18.44 3.89
N ASN A 301 -5.42 -18.68 4.95
CA ASN A 301 -4.64 -19.90 5.20
C ASN A 301 -3.73 -20.25 3.99
N LYS A 302 -3.01 -19.26 3.48
CA LYS A 302 -2.12 -19.37 2.32
C LYS A 302 -0.65 -19.27 2.71
#